data_51cc60aa4c406d9091acbf2fbb8bf1ac
#
_entry.id   51cc60aa4c406d9091acbf2fbb8bf1ac
#
_cell.length_a   1.000
_cell.length_b   1.000
_cell.length_c   1.000
_cell.angle_alpha   90.00
_cell.angle_beta   90.00
_cell.angle_gamma   90.00
#
_symmetry.space_group_name_H-M   'P 1'
#
loop_
_entity.id
_entity.type
_entity.pdbx_description
1 polymer ?
#
loop_
_entity_poly.entity_id
_entity_poly.type
_entity_poly.pdbx_seq_one_letter_code
_entity_poly.pdbx_strand_id
1 'polypeptide(L)'
;MKVLRTPDERFEGLTDFPYEPCYTNIKTKDGSDLRIHHIDEGPRDGPFLLAMHGQPVWCYLYSRMIPFLTNAGIRVVAPDLPGYGKSDKPASREDYSYQNQVDWMVDWLNANDFGDITFFGQDWGGLIGLRVVAREPERFSKVSMGNTGL
;
A
#
# COMPACT_ATOMS: atom_id res chain seq x y z
N MET A 1 17.77 8.63 7.98
CA MET A 1 17.55 7.16 7.80
C MET A 1 18.23 6.70 6.53
N LYS A 2 19.00 5.59 6.55
CA LYS A 2 19.55 4.96 5.33
C LYS A 2 18.46 4.11 4.68
N VAL A 3 18.31 4.22 3.35
CA VAL A 3 17.29 3.52 2.59
C VAL A 3 17.94 2.58 1.57
N LEU A 4 17.43 1.36 1.45
CA LEU A 4 17.81 0.36 0.47
C LEU A 4 16.66 0.21 -0.55
N ARG A 5 17.01 -0.25 -1.75
CA ARG A 5 16.05 -0.52 -2.82
C ARG A 5 16.35 -1.85 -3.47
N THR A 6 15.32 -2.68 -3.63
CA THR A 6 15.44 -3.91 -4.42
C THR A 6 15.59 -3.53 -5.88
N PRO A 7 16.60 -4.05 -6.60
CA PRO A 7 16.75 -3.81 -8.03
C PRO A 7 15.54 -4.29 -8.85
N ASP A 8 15.19 -3.55 -9.89
CA ASP A 8 13.96 -3.80 -10.67
C ASP A 8 13.99 -5.18 -11.39
N GLU A 9 15.19 -5.66 -11.79
CA GLU A 9 15.35 -6.99 -12.39
C GLU A 9 14.90 -8.15 -11.48
N ARG A 10 14.74 -7.92 -10.17
CA ARG A 10 14.21 -8.94 -9.23
C ARG A 10 12.71 -9.13 -9.35
N PHE A 11 12.04 -8.26 -10.08
CA PHE A 11 10.59 -8.30 -10.30
C PHE A 11 10.21 -8.65 -11.74
N GLU A 12 11.19 -9.02 -12.57
CA GLU A 12 10.94 -9.45 -13.94
C GLU A 12 10.39 -10.89 -13.99
N GLY A 13 9.55 -11.18 -14.99
CA GLY A 13 9.03 -12.52 -15.25
C GLY A 13 8.06 -13.05 -14.19
N LEU A 14 7.46 -12.18 -13.38
CA LEU A 14 6.45 -12.59 -12.40
C LEU A 14 5.18 -13.08 -13.10
N THR A 15 4.72 -14.28 -12.72
CA THR A 15 3.49 -14.85 -13.24
C THR A 15 2.28 -14.06 -12.70
N ASP A 16 1.29 -13.80 -13.56
CA ASP A 16 0.05 -13.10 -13.20
C ASP A 16 0.25 -11.70 -12.56
N PHE A 17 1.34 -11.00 -12.97
CA PHE A 17 1.63 -9.66 -12.45
C PHE A 17 2.01 -8.68 -13.58
N PRO A 18 1.09 -8.36 -14.50
CA PRO A 18 1.35 -7.49 -15.64
C PRO A 18 1.17 -5.99 -15.34
N TYR A 19 1.16 -5.61 -14.06
CA TYR A 19 0.81 -4.26 -13.62
C TYR A 19 1.98 -3.30 -13.74
N GLU A 20 1.71 -2.10 -14.32
CA GLU A 20 2.67 -1.02 -14.35
C GLU A 20 2.89 -0.45 -12.94
N PRO A 21 4.14 -0.24 -12.53
CA PRO A 21 4.42 0.29 -11.20
C PRO A 21 4.11 1.77 -11.11
N CYS A 22 3.36 2.18 -10.09
CA CYS A 22 3.22 3.55 -9.65
C CYS A 22 4.10 3.81 -8.43
N TYR A 23 4.68 5.01 -8.34
CA TYR A 23 5.55 5.38 -7.22
C TYR A 23 5.20 6.75 -6.67
N THR A 24 5.17 6.84 -5.34
CA THR A 24 4.99 8.11 -4.61
C THR A 24 6.16 8.29 -3.64
N ASN A 25 6.82 9.45 -3.70
CA ASN A 25 7.85 9.80 -2.72
C ASN A 25 7.22 10.58 -1.58
N ILE A 26 7.52 10.16 -0.36
CA ILE A 26 7.15 10.87 0.86
C ILE A 26 8.39 11.34 1.61
N LYS A 27 8.23 12.35 2.47
CA LYS A 27 9.25 12.78 3.43
C LYS A 27 8.97 12.17 4.79
N THR A 28 9.94 11.46 5.33
CA THR A 28 9.86 10.92 6.69
C THR A 28 10.16 12.02 7.72
N LYS A 29 9.86 11.78 9.00
CA LYS A 29 10.07 12.74 10.10
C LYS A 29 11.51 13.22 10.25
N ASP A 30 12.50 12.39 9.87
CA ASP A 30 13.92 12.74 9.88
C ASP A 30 14.38 13.44 8.58
N GLY A 31 13.44 13.78 7.68
CA GLY A 31 13.70 14.42 6.41
C GLY A 31 14.20 13.52 5.28
N SER A 32 14.31 12.22 5.51
CA SER A 32 14.71 11.26 4.47
C SER A 32 13.59 11.10 3.43
N ASP A 33 13.99 10.79 2.18
CA ASP A 33 13.05 10.37 1.13
C ASP A 33 12.75 8.89 1.25
N LEU A 34 11.48 8.52 1.13
CA LEU A 34 11.02 7.16 1.08
C LEU A 34 10.06 7.00 -0.10
N ARG A 35 10.43 6.14 -1.06
CA ARG A 35 9.62 5.83 -2.23
C ARG A 35 8.68 4.66 -1.93
N ILE A 36 7.38 4.87 -2.10
CA ILE A 36 6.35 3.85 -1.91
C ILE A 36 5.79 3.46 -3.28
N HIS A 37 5.87 2.17 -3.59
CA HIS A 37 5.25 1.56 -4.76
C HIS A 37 3.78 1.27 -4.51
N HIS A 38 2.97 1.36 -5.55
CA HIS A 38 1.61 0.84 -5.55
C HIS A 38 1.16 0.45 -6.96
N ILE A 39 0.20 -0.45 -7.03
CA ILE A 39 -0.59 -0.73 -8.23
C ILE A 39 -1.80 0.20 -8.20
N ASP A 40 -2.24 0.70 -9.37
CA ASP A 40 -3.44 1.52 -9.52
C ASP A 40 -4.15 1.14 -10.82
N GLU A 41 -5.09 0.21 -10.74
CA GLU A 41 -5.75 -0.43 -11.85
C GLU A 41 -7.27 -0.20 -11.82
N GLY A 42 -7.89 -0.22 -13.01
CA GLY A 42 -9.34 -0.05 -13.20
C GLY A 42 -9.76 1.37 -13.52
N PRO A 43 -11.09 1.63 -13.64
CA PRO A 43 -11.63 2.91 -14.03
C PRO A 43 -11.41 3.98 -12.95
N ARG A 44 -10.91 5.15 -13.36
CA ARG A 44 -10.57 6.25 -12.44
C ARG A 44 -11.77 6.87 -11.74
N ASP A 45 -12.95 6.73 -12.32
CA ASP A 45 -14.25 7.19 -11.83
C ASP A 45 -15.07 6.09 -11.16
N GLY A 46 -14.53 4.87 -11.07
CA GLY A 46 -15.17 3.75 -10.38
C GLY A 46 -15.05 3.81 -8.86
N PRO A 47 -15.84 2.99 -8.14
CA PRO A 47 -15.66 2.79 -6.70
C PRO A 47 -14.22 2.44 -6.36
N PHE A 48 -13.66 3.08 -5.33
CA PHE A 48 -12.23 2.96 -5.00
C PHE A 48 -12.00 1.94 -3.88
N LEU A 49 -11.19 0.93 -4.16
CA LEU A 49 -10.71 -0.06 -3.21
C LEU A 49 -9.22 0.14 -2.93
N LEU A 50 -8.88 0.45 -1.68
CA LEU A 50 -7.51 0.40 -1.17
C LEU A 50 -7.27 -0.96 -0.50
N ALA A 51 -6.32 -1.75 -1.04
CA ALA A 51 -6.01 -3.09 -0.56
C ALA A 51 -4.59 -3.15 0.04
N MET A 52 -4.48 -3.29 1.37
CA MET A 52 -3.20 -3.32 2.09
C MET A 52 -2.85 -4.75 2.51
N HIS A 53 -1.68 -5.20 2.05
CA HIS A 53 -1.11 -6.52 2.33
C HIS A 53 -0.48 -6.61 3.72
N GLY A 54 -0.20 -7.84 4.18
CA GLY A 54 0.52 -8.11 5.42
C GLY A 54 1.92 -8.68 5.20
N GLN A 55 2.44 -9.34 6.22
CA GLN A 55 3.74 -10.01 6.21
C GLN A 55 3.57 -11.51 5.95
N PRO A 56 4.44 -12.15 5.16
CA PRO A 56 5.67 -11.64 4.50
C PRO A 56 5.46 -11.25 3.03
N VAL A 57 4.24 -11.00 2.62
CA VAL A 57 3.84 -10.73 1.23
C VAL A 57 3.98 -9.25 0.87
N TRP A 58 3.56 -8.89 -0.35
CA TRP A 58 3.49 -7.55 -0.90
C TRP A 58 2.25 -7.45 -1.79
N CYS A 59 2.01 -6.39 -2.53
CA CYS A 59 0.80 -6.21 -3.34
C CYS A 59 0.55 -7.36 -4.34
N TYR A 60 1.54 -8.18 -4.65
CA TYR A 60 1.40 -9.42 -5.43
C TYR A 60 0.32 -10.36 -4.87
N LEU A 61 0.04 -10.29 -3.56
CA LEU A 61 -1.07 -11.01 -2.91
C LEU A 61 -2.39 -10.82 -3.66
N TYR A 62 -2.60 -9.63 -4.20
CA TYR A 62 -3.84 -9.23 -4.85
C TYR A 62 -3.83 -9.45 -6.37
N SER A 63 -2.72 -9.93 -6.94
CA SER A 63 -2.54 -10.02 -8.40
C SER A 63 -3.71 -10.71 -9.12
N ARG A 64 -4.25 -11.78 -8.53
CA ARG A 64 -5.37 -12.53 -9.10
C ARG A 64 -6.75 -11.96 -8.76
N MET A 65 -6.85 -11.13 -7.74
CA MET A 65 -8.11 -10.45 -7.36
C MET A 65 -8.37 -9.23 -8.24
N ILE A 66 -7.32 -8.51 -8.60
CA ILE A 66 -7.40 -7.26 -9.36
C ILE A 66 -8.23 -7.41 -10.65
N PRO A 67 -8.02 -8.42 -11.53
CA PRO A 67 -8.82 -8.55 -12.75
C PRO A 67 -10.31 -8.71 -12.50
N PHE A 68 -10.71 -9.44 -11.46
CA PHE A 68 -12.13 -9.62 -11.13
C PHE A 68 -12.75 -8.30 -10.66
N LEU A 69 -12.04 -7.54 -9.85
CA LEU A 69 -12.50 -6.27 -9.31
C LEU A 69 -12.57 -5.18 -10.38
N THR A 70 -11.55 -5.07 -11.22
CA THR A 70 -11.51 -4.08 -12.30
C THR A 70 -12.53 -4.39 -13.39
N ASN A 71 -12.78 -5.66 -13.71
CA ASN A 71 -13.85 -6.08 -14.61
C ASN A 71 -15.26 -5.79 -14.04
N ALA A 72 -15.38 -5.70 -12.70
CA ALA A 72 -16.61 -5.24 -12.06
C ALA A 72 -16.71 -3.70 -11.96
N GLY A 73 -15.78 -2.96 -12.58
CA GLY A 73 -15.79 -1.51 -12.59
C GLY A 73 -15.19 -0.85 -11.34
N ILE A 74 -14.43 -1.61 -10.53
CA ILE A 74 -13.82 -1.11 -9.29
C ILE A 74 -12.37 -0.69 -9.59
N ARG A 75 -11.99 0.52 -9.17
CA ARG A 75 -10.59 0.94 -9.13
C ARG A 75 -9.90 0.32 -7.92
N VAL A 76 -8.78 -0.37 -8.15
CA VAL A 76 -8.01 -1.04 -7.11
C VAL A 76 -6.65 -0.37 -6.97
N VAL A 77 -6.34 0.13 -5.78
CA VAL A 77 -5.02 0.63 -5.42
C VAL A 77 -4.44 -0.29 -4.35
N ALA A 78 -3.26 -0.85 -4.62
CA ALA A 78 -2.59 -1.78 -3.73
C ALA A 78 -1.13 -1.34 -3.51
N PRO A 79 -0.83 -0.65 -2.39
CA PRO A 79 0.53 -0.26 -2.06
C PRO A 79 1.35 -1.45 -1.53
N ASP A 80 2.68 -1.37 -1.75
CA ASP A 80 3.64 -2.11 -0.96
C ASP A 80 3.98 -1.31 0.29
N LEU A 81 3.78 -1.90 1.45
CA LEU A 81 4.20 -1.28 2.71
C LEU A 81 5.72 -1.02 2.70
N PRO A 82 6.20 0.09 3.31
CA PRO A 82 7.64 0.32 3.47
C PRO A 82 8.36 -0.90 4.05
N GLY A 83 9.42 -1.33 3.36
CA GLY A 83 10.14 -2.57 3.68
C GLY A 83 9.80 -3.76 2.80
N TYR A 84 8.72 -3.70 2.01
CA TYR A 84 8.21 -4.80 1.19
C TYR A 84 8.25 -4.48 -0.31
N GLY A 85 8.16 -5.53 -1.12
CA GLY A 85 8.00 -5.46 -2.56
C GLY A 85 8.92 -4.47 -3.25
N LYS A 86 8.36 -3.61 -4.09
CA LYS A 86 9.06 -2.55 -4.83
C LYS A 86 9.21 -1.25 -4.04
N SER A 87 8.58 -1.12 -2.85
CA SER A 87 8.80 0.03 -1.96
C SER A 87 10.22 0.04 -1.39
N ASP A 88 10.68 1.22 -1.02
CA ASP A 88 11.96 1.41 -0.35
C ASP A 88 12.00 0.73 1.03
N LYS A 89 13.20 0.38 1.46
CA LYS A 89 13.45 -0.39 2.68
C LYS A 89 14.38 0.38 3.61
N PRO A 90 13.88 0.92 4.73
CA PRO A 90 14.75 1.39 5.80
C PRO A 90 15.79 0.33 6.15
N ALA A 91 17.07 0.72 6.24
CA ALA A 91 18.16 -0.22 6.37
C ALA A 91 18.37 -0.73 7.81
N SER A 92 17.89 0.02 8.80
CA SER A 92 17.99 -0.33 10.20
C SER A 92 16.69 -0.91 10.74
N ARG A 93 16.78 -1.93 11.58
CA ARG A 93 15.62 -2.53 12.25
C ARG A 93 14.92 -1.51 13.15
N GLU A 94 15.67 -0.60 13.75
CA GLU A 94 15.15 0.45 14.64
C GLU A 94 14.27 1.47 13.91
N ASP A 95 14.39 1.58 12.58
CA ASP A 95 13.52 2.43 11.77
C ASP A 95 12.10 1.85 11.62
N TYR A 96 11.94 0.53 11.84
CA TYR A 96 10.64 -0.14 11.74
C TYR A 96 9.93 -0.15 13.09
N SER A 97 9.02 0.79 13.27
CA SER A 97 8.04 0.75 14.36
C SER A 97 6.62 0.72 13.77
N TYR A 98 5.66 0.23 14.54
CA TYR A 98 4.25 0.29 14.16
C TYR A 98 3.83 1.72 13.83
N GLN A 99 4.26 2.68 14.67
CA GLN A 99 3.94 4.09 14.48
C GLN A 99 4.52 4.65 13.18
N ASN A 100 5.78 4.32 12.85
CA ASN A 100 6.39 4.76 11.59
C ASN A 100 5.66 4.20 10.37
N GLN A 101 5.26 2.93 10.40
CA GLN A 101 4.47 2.33 9.32
C GLN A 101 3.15 3.06 9.11
N VAL A 102 2.45 3.40 10.19
CA VAL A 102 1.20 4.18 10.12
C VAL A 102 1.47 5.58 9.56
N ASP A 103 2.48 6.29 10.08
CA ASP A 103 2.82 7.64 9.64
C ASP A 103 3.16 7.68 8.15
N TRP A 104 4.00 6.76 7.67
CA TRP A 104 4.37 6.67 6.26
C TRP A 104 3.17 6.39 5.35
N MET A 105 2.23 5.56 5.78
CA MET A 105 1.03 5.27 4.99
C MET A 105 0.03 6.43 5.00
N VAL A 106 -0.05 7.21 6.08
CA VAL A 106 -0.81 8.48 6.11
C VAL A 106 -0.19 9.50 5.17
N ASP A 107 1.14 9.68 5.21
CA ASP A 107 1.85 10.61 4.32
C ASP A 107 1.69 10.20 2.84
N TRP A 108 1.75 8.90 2.54
CA TRP A 108 1.49 8.37 1.21
C TRP A 108 0.05 8.62 0.74
N LEU A 109 -0.93 8.39 1.61
CA LEU A 109 -2.35 8.63 1.34
C LEU A 109 -2.59 10.11 0.99
N ASN A 110 -2.02 11.00 1.79
CA ASN A 110 -2.12 12.45 1.61
C ASN A 110 -1.42 12.93 0.34
N ALA A 111 -0.24 12.39 0.03
CA ALA A 111 0.53 12.75 -1.18
C ALA A 111 -0.21 12.37 -2.47
N ASN A 112 -1.07 11.34 -2.44
CA ASN A 112 -1.90 10.94 -3.58
C ASN A 112 -3.29 11.56 -3.57
N ASP A 113 -3.67 12.26 -2.52
CA ASP A 113 -4.99 12.86 -2.31
C ASP A 113 -6.16 11.89 -2.56
N PHE A 114 -6.02 10.65 -2.10
CA PHE A 114 -7.06 9.64 -2.23
C PHE A 114 -8.20 9.89 -1.24
N GLY A 115 -9.45 9.68 -1.69
CA GLY A 115 -10.66 9.83 -0.89
C GLY A 115 -11.77 8.91 -1.36
N ASP A 116 -12.90 8.90 -0.64
CA ASP A 116 -14.04 7.98 -0.83
C ASP A 116 -13.63 6.50 -0.90
N ILE A 117 -12.75 6.11 0.01
CA ILE A 117 -12.05 4.84 -0.01
C ILE A 117 -12.90 3.75 0.64
N THR A 118 -13.08 2.62 -0.07
CA THR A 118 -13.36 1.34 0.57
C THR A 118 -12.02 0.69 0.92
N PHE A 119 -11.75 0.52 2.22
CA PHE A 119 -10.52 -0.09 2.70
C PHE A 119 -10.66 -1.61 2.84
N PHE A 120 -9.69 -2.37 2.35
CA PHE A 120 -9.49 -3.79 2.66
C PHE A 120 -8.09 -4.00 3.22
N GLY A 121 -8.02 -4.61 4.41
CA GLY A 121 -6.75 -4.91 5.09
C GLY A 121 -6.62 -6.37 5.47
N GLN A 122 -5.42 -6.94 5.27
CA GLN A 122 -5.09 -8.30 5.64
C GLN A 122 -3.82 -8.29 6.50
N ASP A 123 -3.80 -9.08 7.61
CA ASP A 123 -2.66 -9.23 8.52
C ASP A 123 -2.14 -7.87 9.02
N TRP A 124 -0.85 -7.56 8.89
CA TRP A 124 -0.28 -6.24 9.22
C TRP A 124 -0.88 -5.08 8.42
N GLY A 125 -1.31 -5.34 7.19
CA GLY A 125 -2.04 -4.33 6.40
C GLY A 125 -3.35 -3.91 7.04
N GLY A 126 -4.03 -4.85 7.73
CA GLY A 126 -5.21 -4.54 8.52
C GLY A 126 -4.90 -3.72 9.77
N LEU A 127 -3.91 -4.14 10.57
CA LEU A 127 -3.49 -3.42 11.77
C LEU A 127 -3.04 -1.97 11.47
N ILE A 128 -2.17 -1.79 10.48
CA ILE A 128 -1.68 -0.48 10.05
C ILE A 128 -2.82 0.33 9.45
N GLY A 129 -3.59 -0.27 8.53
CA GLY A 129 -4.64 0.41 7.80
C GLY A 129 -5.79 0.88 8.68
N LEU A 130 -6.21 0.10 9.70
CA LEU A 130 -7.22 0.57 10.67
C LEU A 130 -6.75 1.81 11.43
N ARG A 131 -5.47 1.91 11.73
CA ARG A 131 -4.93 3.12 12.37
C ARG A 131 -4.88 4.31 11.39
N VAL A 132 -4.62 4.04 10.11
CA VAL A 132 -4.73 5.07 9.04
C VAL A 132 -6.18 5.54 8.91
N VAL A 133 -7.15 4.61 8.86
CA VAL A 133 -8.59 4.93 8.84
C VAL A 133 -8.98 5.79 10.05
N ALA A 134 -8.50 5.44 11.25
CA ALA A 134 -8.81 6.19 12.46
C ALA A 134 -8.19 7.61 12.48
N ARG A 135 -7.11 7.85 11.74
CA ARG A 135 -6.45 9.16 11.64
C ARG A 135 -7.03 10.06 10.56
N GLU A 136 -7.55 9.46 9.49
CA GLU A 136 -8.06 10.16 8.31
C GLU A 136 -9.50 9.68 7.99
N PRO A 137 -10.42 9.66 8.97
CA PRO A 137 -11.71 8.98 8.82
C PRO A 137 -12.58 9.54 7.69
N GLU A 138 -12.42 10.81 7.35
CA GLU A 138 -13.17 11.47 6.29
C GLU A 138 -12.81 10.97 4.88
N ARG A 139 -11.67 10.30 4.73
CA ARG A 139 -11.24 9.71 3.45
C ARG A 139 -11.85 8.33 3.18
N PHE A 140 -12.44 7.70 4.20
CA PHE A 140 -12.91 6.32 4.12
C PHE A 140 -14.42 6.19 4.26
N SER A 141 -15.06 5.54 3.30
CA SER A 141 -16.50 5.28 3.30
C SER A 141 -16.85 3.91 3.87
N LYS A 142 -15.96 2.92 3.70
CA LYS A 142 -16.19 1.53 4.11
C LYS A 142 -14.91 0.86 4.54
N VAL A 143 -15.04 -0.13 5.43
CA VAL A 143 -13.92 -0.98 5.90
C VAL A 143 -14.31 -2.45 5.77
N SER A 144 -13.41 -3.23 5.20
CA SER A 144 -13.49 -4.69 5.15
C SER A 144 -12.16 -5.28 5.61
N MET A 145 -12.21 -6.39 6.31
CA MET A 145 -11.04 -6.98 6.95
C MET A 145 -10.98 -8.48 6.68
N GLY A 146 -9.77 -8.99 6.48
CA GLY A 146 -9.52 -10.41 6.31
C GLY A 146 -8.29 -10.88 7.09
N ASN A 147 -8.44 -11.86 7.99
CA ASN A 147 -7.32 -12.48 8.72
C ASN A 147 -6.35 -11.46 9.35
N THR A 148 -6.88 -10.56 10.17
CA THR A 148 -6.10 -9.52 10.85
C THR A 148 -6.54 -9.37 12.30
N GLY A 149 -5.73 -8.68 13.12
CA GLY A 149 -6.08 -8.27 14.47
C GLY A 149 -6.80 -6.92 14.50
N LEU A 150 -7.34 -6.57 15.67
CA LEU A 150 -7.94 -5.27 16.00
C LEU A 150 -7.04 -4.55 17.00
#